data_988e3f6d4cc2b0009152e31d5166531c
#
_entry.id   988e3f6d4cc2b0009152e31d5166531c
#
_cell.length_a   1.000
_cell.length_b   1.000
_cell.length_c   1.000
_cell.angle_alpha   90.00
_cell.angle_beta   90.00
_cell.angle_gamma   90.00
#
_symmetry.space_group_name_H-M   'P 1'
#
loop_
_entity.id
_entity.type
_entity.pdbx_description
1 polymer ?
#
loop_
_entity_poly.entity_id
_entity_poly.type
_entity_poly.pdbx_seq_one_letter_code
_entity_poly.pdbx_strand_id
1 'polypeptide(L)'
;MAQWPWEYLFVALNARLGTFYTPFWLVNLALFIMTIVAYAVATRGTRAKGVLGDEWEYLLWIGVSTFGLNLVYAAFQWYGIFPITTTLIGFYLLRDTVVNRFPPQFAGEAAHESMLRTRRQVSDGIEATIKRPNRRSGSKKR
;
A
#
# COMPACT_ATOMS: atom_id res chain seq x y z
N MET A 1 39.50 -26.77 -0.17
CA MET A 1 39.05 -26.47 -1.55
C MET A 1 38.15 -25.26 -1.45
N ALA A 2 38.47 -24.15 -2.13
CA ALA A 2 37.63 -22.98 -2.13
C ALA A 2 36.38 -23.29 -2.96
N GLN A 3 35.23 -23.35 -2.32
CA GLN A 3 33.93 -23.50 -2.99
C GLN A 3 33.63 -22.19 -3.74
N TRP A 4 33.20 -22.29 -4.99
CA TRP A 4 32.83 -21.14 -5.77
C TRP A 4 31.55 -20.47 -5.21
N PRO A 5 31.42 -19.12 -5.26
CA PRO A 5 30.29 -18.43 -4.65
C PRO A 5 28.89 -18.91 -5.11
N TRP A 6 28.77 -19.38 -6.36
CA TRP A 6 27.51 -19.90 -6.89
C TRP A 6 27.10 -21.28 -6.34
N GLU A 7 28.04 -22.10 -5.87
CA GLU A 7 27.69 -23.37 -5.23
C GLU A 7 26.84 -23.17 -3.99
N TYR A 8 27.04 -22.04 -3.31
CA TYR A 8 26.24 -21.66 -2.18
C TYR A 8 24.77 -21.36 -2.52
N LEU A 9 24.44 -20.96 -3.74
CA LEU A 9 23.07 -20.64 -4.15
C LEU A 9 22.21 -21.88 -4.32
N PHE A 10 22.83 -23.02 -4.59
CA PHE A 10 22.16 -24.30 -4.83
C PHE A 10 22.19 -25.26 -3.63
N VAL A 11 22.59 -24.80 -2.46
CA VAL A 11 22.49 -25.56 -1.21
C VAL A 11 21.10 -25.33 -0.60
N ALA A 12 20.53 -26.37 0.01
CA ALA A 12 19.26 -26.28 0.71
C ALA A 12 19.30 -25.21 1.80
N LEU A 13 18.21 -24.46 1.93
CA LEU A 13 18.13 -23.27 2.76
C LEU A 13 18.49 -23.56 4.23
N ASN A 14 18.04 -24.68 4.78
CA ASN A 14 18.33 -25.09 6.15
C ASN A 14 19.83 -25.38 6.37
N ALA A 15 20.44 -26.15 5.48
CA ALA A 15 21.87 -26.50 5.59
C ALA A 15 22.77 -25.27 5.47
N ARG A 16 22.32 -24.24 4.72
CA ARG A 16 23.06 -23.03 4.51
C ARG A 16 22.93 -22.02 5.66
N LEU A 17 21.69 -21.78 6.10
CA LEU A 17 21.42 -20.80 7.13
C LEU A 17 21.79 -21.29 8.53
N GLY A 18 21.82 -22.64 8.78
CA GLY A 18 22.14 -23.19 10.08
C GLY A 18 21.33 -22.51 11.19
N THR A 19 22.02 -21.84 12.12
CA THR A 19 21.40 -21.10 13.23
C THR A 19 20.53 -19.92 12.79
N PHE A 20 20.77 -19.36 11.59
CA PHE A 20 19.96 -18.25 11.05
C PHE A 20 18.67 -18.71 10.36
N TYR A 21 18.44 -20.01 10.23
CA TYR A 21 17.21 -20.53 9.62
C TYR A 21 15.95 -20.15 10.40
N THR A 22 15.98 -20.32 11.71
CA THR A 22 14.84 -19.96 12.58
C THR A 22 14.52 -18.46 12.55
N PRO A 23 15.49 -17.54 12.75
CA PRO A 23 15.22 -16.12 12.60
C PRO A 23 14.77 -15.71 11.20
N PHE A 24 15.31 -16.32 10.14
CA PHE A 24 14.84 -16.09 8.77
C PHE A 24 13.35 -16.41 8.61
N TRP A 25 12.93 -17.57 9.09
CA TRP A 25 11.53 -17.99 9.03
C TRP A 25 10.62 -17.07 9.84
N LEU A 26 11.01 -16.72 11.08
CA LEU A 26 10.25 -15.84 11.96
C LEU A 26 10.10 -14.42 11.38
N VAL A 27 11.16 -13.87 10.81
CA VAL A 27 11.12 -12.55 10.18
C VAL A 27 10.16 -12.54 8.98
N ASN A 28 10.23 -13.55 8.11
CA ASN A 28 9.31 -13.64 6.97
C ASN A 28 7.86 -13.83 7.43
N LEU A 29 7.60 -14.61 8.48
CA LEU A 29 6.27 -14.76 9.05
C LEU A 29 5.76 -13.45 9.66
N ALA A 30 6.59 -12.73 10.39
CA ALA A 30 6.23 -11.43 10.96
C ALA A 30 5.92 -10.41 9.87
N LEU A 31 6.72 -10.32 8.81
CA LEU A 31 6.49 -9.44 7.68
C LEU A 31 5.22 -9.81 6.88
N PHE A 32 4.95 -11.10 6.73
CA PHE A 32 3.71 -11.59 6.12
C PHE A 32 2.47 -11.13 6.90
N ILE A 33 2.46 -11.34 8.22
CA ILE A 33 1.37 -10.91 9.10
C ILE A 33 1.26 -9.38 9.08
N MET A 34 2.38 -8.66 9.16
CA MET A 34 2.41 -7.20 9.15
C MET A 34 1.83 -6.62 7.85
N THR A 35 2.07 -7.25 6.70
CA THR A 35 1.49 -6.86 5.42
C THR A 35 -0.03 -6.96 5.45
N ILE A 36 -0.59 -8.06 5.98
CA ILE A 36 -2.04 -8.24 6.09
C ILE A 36 -2.65 -7.22 7.07
N VAL A 37 -2.01 -6.99 8.21
CA VAL A 37 -2.48 -6.03 9.22
C VAL A 37 -2.42 -4.61 8.66
N ALA A 38 -1.35 -4.22 8.00
CA ALA A 38 -1.21 -2.90 7.37
C ALA A 38 -2.31 -2.64 6.35
N TYR A 39 -2.61 -3.62 5.49
CA TYR A 39 -3.72 -3.55 4.56
C TYR A 39 -5.07 -3.41 5.28
N ALA A 40 -5.33 -4.24 6.28
CA ALA A 40 -6.58 -4.20 7.04
C ALA A 40 -6.78 -2.86 7.77
N VAL A 41 -5.71 -2.25 8.28
CA VAL A 41 -5.76 -0.93 8.93
C VAL A 41 -5.98 0.17 7.89
N ALA A 42 -5.26 0.13 6.77
CA ALA A 42 -5.36 1.11 5.70
C ALA A 42 -6.75 1.13 5.05
N THR A 43 -7.39 -0.04 4.92
CA THR A 43 -8.70 -0.18 4.25
C THR A 43 -9.90 -0.04 5.18
N ARG A 44 -9.72 0.07 6.51
CA ARG A 44 -10.82 0.27 7.47
C ARG A 44 -11.50 1.64 7.36
N GLY A 45 -10.87 2.63 6.74
CA GLY A 45 -11.43 3.96 6.56
C GLY A 45 -12.39 4.01 5.36
N THR A 46 -13.50 4.78 5.48
CA THR A 46 -14.45 5.02 4.38
C THR A 46 -13.83 5.68 3.15
N ARG A 47 -12.60 6.22 3.27
CA ARG A 47 -11.82 6.83 2.19
C ARG A 47 -11.09 5.83 1.28
N ALA A 48 -10.96 4.58 1.70
CA ALA A 48 -10.20 3.57 0.97
C ALA A 48 -10.95 2.94 -0.21
N LYS A 49 -12.13 3.44 -0.58
CA LYS A 49 -12.94 2.91 -1.69
C LYS A 49 -12.66 3.57 -3.05
N GLY A 50 -11.55 4.31 -3.18
CA GLY A 50 -11.15 4.96 -4.42
C GLY A 50 -9.86 4.35 -4.99
N VAL A 51 -9.21 5.10 -5.87
CA VAL A 51 -7.94 4.74 -6.54
C VAL A 51 -6.85 4.30 -5.55
N LEU A 52 -6.84 4.87 -4.34
CA LEU A 52 -5.94 4.45 -3.25
C LEU A 52 -6.21 3.03 -2.76
N GLY A 53 -7.45 2.55 -2.84
CA GLY A 53 -7.80 1.18 -2.46
C GLY A 53 -7.09 0.14 -3.32
N ASP A 54 -7.05 0.37 -4.62
CA ASP A 54 -6.42 -0.51 -5.60
C ASP A 54 -4.90 -0.60 -5.37
N GLU A 55 -4.26 0.50 -4.98
CA GLU A 55 -2.83 0.53 -4.67
C GLU A 55 -2.49 -0.19 -3.36
N TRP A 56 -3.34 -0.07 -2.33
CA TRP A 56 -3.19 -0.85 -1.11
C TRP A 56 -3.38 -2.34 -1.36
N GLU A 57 -4.30 -2.71 -2.24
CA GLU A 57 -4.48 -4.09 -2.66
C GLU A 57 -3.25 -4.61 -3.43
N TYR A 58 -2.68 -3.80 -4.31
CA TYR A 58 -1.45 -4.13 -5.02
C TYR A 58 -0.26 -4.34 -4.06
N LEU A 59 -0.09 -3.46 -3.06
CA LEU A 59 0.92 -3.63 -2.01
C LEU A 59 0.70 -4.91 -1.19
N LEU A 60 -0.55 -5.23 -0.87
CA LEU A 60 -0.89 -6.48 -0.20
C LEU A 60 -0.41 -7.68 -1.01
N TRP A 61 -0.73 -7.70 -2.31
CA TRP A 61 -0.33 -8.82 -3.17
C TRP A 61 1.18 -8.95 -3.32
N ILE A 62 1.92 -7.84 -3.42
CA ILE A 62 3.39 -7.87 -3.42
C ILE A 62 3.91 -8.48 -2.12
N GLY A 63 3.44 -8.02 -0.97
CA GLY A 63 3.91 -8.50 0.33
C GLY A 63 3.53 -9.96 0.58
N VAL A 64 2.28 -10.34 0.32
CA VAL A 64 1.79 -11.72 0.50
C VAL A 64 2.55 -12.67 -0.43
N SER A 65 2.75 -12.31 -1.69
CA SER A 65 3.50 -13.15 -2.64
C SER A 65 4.96 -13.28 -2.24
N THR A 66 5.63 -12.17 -1.89
CA THR A 66 7.05 -12.18 -1.54
C THR A 66 7.31 -12.96 -0.26
N PHE A 67 6.63 -12.62 0.83
CA PHE A 67 6.88 -13.25 2.13
C PHE A 67 6.23 -14.62 2.23
N GLY A 68 5.06 -14.82 1.59
CA GLY A 68 4.41 -16.13 1.51
C GLY A 68 5.25 -17.16 0.75
N LEU A 69 5.79 -16.79 -0.41
CA LEU A 69 6.69 -17.67 -1.18
C LEU A 69 7.97 -17.98 -0.38
N ASN A 70 8.53 -17.00 0.33
CA ASN A 70 9.70 -17.24 1.18
C ASN A 70 9.40 -18.24 2.30
N LEU A 71 8.21 -18.21 2.90
CA LEU A 71 7.78 -19.21 3.89
C LEU A 71 7.63 -20.60 3.24
N VAL A 72 7.09 -20.67 2.02
CA VAL A 72 6.99 -21.93 1.27
C VAL A 72 8.39 -22.49 0.98
N TYR A 73 9.32 -21.65 0.48
CA TYR A 73 10.68 -22.08 0.21
C TYR A 73 11.41 -22.55 1.49
N ALA A 74 11.15 -21.90 2.62
CA ALA A 74 11.67 -22.34 3.90
C ALA A 74 11.07 -23.70 4.32
N ALA A 75 9.74 -23.86 4.24
CA ALA A 75 9.06 -25.10 4.63
C ALA A 75 9.51 -26.31 3.80
N PHE A 76 9.69 -26.15 2.49
CA PHE A 76 10.14 -27.19 1.59
C PHE A 76 11.68 -27.28 1.45
N GLN A 77 12.41 -26.45 2.19
CA GLN A 77 13.87 -26.40 2.19
C GLN A 77 14.49 -26.27 0.78
N TRP A 78 13.87 -25.42 -0.04
CA TRP A 78 14.34 -25.17 -1.39
C TRP A 78 15.70 -24.47 -1.41
N TYR A 79 16.30 -24.38 -2.60
CA TYR A 79 17.61 -23.76 -2.77
C TYR A 79 17.57 -22.26 -2.42
N GLY A 80 18.64 -21.76 -1.81
CA GLY A 80 18.75 -20.38 -1.32
C GLY A 80 18.61 -19.31 -2.40
N ILE A 81 18.78 -19.65 -3.67
CA ILE A 81 18.59 -18.72 -4.80
C ILE A 81 17.13 -18.23 -4.90
N PHE A 82 16.15 -19.09 -4.62
CA PHE A 82 14.73 -18.73 -4.78
C PHE A 82 14.30 -17.62 -3.82
N PRO A 83 14.49 -17.74 -2.49
CA PRO A 83 14.12 -16.68 -1.57
C PRO A 83 14.90 -15.38 -1.80
N ILE A 84 16.16 -15.44 -2.22
CA ILE A 84 16.95 -14.25 -2.55
C ILE A 84 16.33 -13.53 -3.75
N THR A 85 16.06 -14.24 -4.84
CA THR A 85 15.49 -13.66 -6.05
C THR A 85 14.08 -13.10 -5.78
N THR A 86 13.23 -13.86 -5.08
CA THR A 86 11.88 -13.42 -4.72
C THR A 86 11.91 -12.16 -3.86
N THR A 87 12.81 -12.10 -2.88
CA THR A 87 12.96 -10.92 -2.02
C THR A 87 13.43 -9.70 -2.80
N LEU A 88 14.41 -9.86 -3.69
CA LEU A 88 14.90 -8.75 -4.53
C LEU A 88 13.80 -8.22 -5.45
N ILE A 89 13.04 -9.09 -6.11
CA ILE A 89 11.90 -8.71 -6.95
C ILE A 89 10.84 -8.01 -6.10
N GLY A 90 10.49 -8.55 -4.93
CA GLY A 90 9.51 -7.98 -4.02
C GLY A 90 9.91 -6.58 -3.55
N PHE A 91 11.16 -6.36 -3.16
CA PHE A 91 11.67 -5.04 -2.80
C PHE A 91 11.69 -4.06 -3.97
N TYR A 92 12.04 -4.53 -5.16
CA TYR A 92 11.97 -3.69 -6.37
C TYR A 92 10.55 -3.20 -6.64
N LEU A 93 9.57 -4.10 -6.63
CA LEU A 93 8.17 -3.78 -6.84
C LEU A 93 7.61 -2.86 -5.74
N LEU A 94 7.97 -3.12 -4.48
CA LEU A 94 7.58 -2.29 -3.35
C LEU A 94 8.14 -0.87 -3.49
N ARG A 95 9.42 -0.72 -3.83
CA ARG A 95 10.05 0.58 -4.10
C ARG A 95 9.35 1.29 -5.25
N ASP A 96 9.11 0.61 -6.36
CA ASP A 96 8.46 1.18 -7.54
C ASP A 96 7.05 1.69 -7.20
N THR A 97 6.29 0.92 -6.43
CA THR A 97 4.96 1.32 -5.98
C THR A 97 5.02 2.54 -5.08
N VAL A 98 5.88 2.53 -4.05
CA VAL A 98 5.96 3.62 -3.08
C VAL A 98 6.50 4.92 -3.70
N VAL A 99 7.48 4.82 -4.61
CA VAL A 99 8.15 6.01 -5.17
C VAL A 99 7.41 6.55 -6.40
N ASN A 100 6.90 5.68 -7.26
CA ASN A 100 6.41 6.09 -8.57
C ASN A 100 4.88 6.10 -8.66
N ARG A 101 4.17 5.23 -7.94
CA ARG A 101 2.72 5.12 -8.02
C ARG A 101 1.98 5.93 -6.96
N PHE A 102 2.38 5.85 -5.70
CA PHE A 102 1.70 6.57 -4.61
C PHE A 102 1.69 8.10 -4.75
N PRO A 103 2.81 8.80 -5.03
CA PRO A 103 2.83 10.25 -5.04
C PRO A 103 1.85 10.92 -6.02
N PRO A 104 1.75 10.48 -7.30
CA PRO A 104 0.81 11.11 -8.23
C PRO A 104 -0.65 10.88 -7.86
N GLN A 105 -0.98 9.79 -7.19
CA GLN A 105 -2.34 9.48 -6.77
C GLN A 105 -2.79 10.30 -5.57
N PHE A 106 -1.92 10.50 -4.57
CA PHE A 106 -2.19 11.44 -3.48
C PHE A 106 -2.43 12.87 -3.99
N ALA A 107 -1.65 13.32 -4.99
CA ALA A 107 -1.86 14.62 -5.61
C ALA A 107 -3.21 14.70 -6.35
N GLY A 108 -3.60 13.64 -7.05
CA GLY A 108 -4.89 13.54 -7.74
C GLY A 108 -6.08 13.57 -6.78
N GLU A 109 -6.02 12.83 -5.68
CA GLU A 109 -7.08 12.84 -4.67
C GLU A 109 -7.20 14.19 -3.95
N ALA A 110 -6.08 14.82 -3.59
CA ALA A 110 -6.09 16.15 -2.99
C ALA A 110 -6.72 17.19 -3.93
N ALA A 111 -6.41 17.12 -5.22
CA ALA A 111 -7.02 17.99 -6.24
C ALA A 111 -8.53 17.74 -6.36
N HIS A 112 -8.96 16.48 -6.38
CA HIS A 112 -10.37 16.12 -6.46
C HIS A 112 -11.15 16.57 -5.21
N GLU A 113 -10.59 16.37 -4.00
CA GLU A 113 -11.22 16.87 -2.76
C GLU A 113 -11.35 18.40 -2.75
N SER A 114 -10.33 19.12 -3.23
CA SER A 114 -10.38 20.58 -3.31
C SER A 114 -11.49 21.06 -4.23
N MET A 115 -11.67 20.42 -5.39
CA MET A 115 -12.77 20.73 -6.33
C MET A 115 -14.15 20.46 -5.73
N LEU A 116 -14.30 19.34 -4.99
CA LEU A 116 -15.56 19.02 -4.32
C LEU A 116 -15.91 20.03 -3.22
N ARG A 117 -14.92 20.48 -2.45
CA ARG A 117 -15.11 21.52 -1.43
C ARG A 117 -15.54 22.84 -2.07
N THR A 118 -14.88 23.24 -3.15
CA THR A 118 -15.24 24.46 -3.89
C THR A 118 -16.66 24.38 -4.45
N ARG A 119 -17.05 23.25 -5.03
CA ARG A 119 -18.43 23.05 -5.52
C ARG A 119 -19.47 23.16 -4.41
N ARG A 120 -19.22 22.57 -3.22
CA ARG A 120 -20.12 22.68 -2.06
C ARG A 120 -20.24 24.13 -1.59
N GLN A 121 -19.13 24.85 -1.47
CA GLN A 121 -19.16 26.27 -1.09
C GLN A 121 -19.95 27.14 -2.06
N VAL A 122 -19.81 26.90 -3.37
CA VAL A 122 -20.58 27.60 -4.40
C VAL A 122 -22.07 27.27 -4.28
N SER A 123 -22.42 25.99 -4.09
CA SER A 123 -23.81 25.55 -3.91
C SER A 123 -24.44 26.20 -2.67
N ASP A 124 -23.75 26.17 -1.54
CA ASP A 124 -24.22 26.75 -0.27
C ASP A 124 -24.37 28.28 -0.38
N GLY A 125 -23.44 28.94 -1.10
CA GLY A 125 -23.51 30.38 -1.39
C GLY A 125 -24.72 30.75 -2.23
N ILE A 126 -25.04 29.95 -3.26
CA ILE A 126 -26.22 30.15 -4.11
C ILE A 126 -27.51 29.94 -3.31
N GLU A 127 -27.60 28.87 -2.49
CA GLU A 127 -28.77 28.65 -1.64
C GLU A 127 -28.98 29.77 -0.63
N ALA A 128 -27.89 30.26 0.00
CA ALA A 128 -27.96 31.39 0.93
C ALA A 128 -28.45 32.69 0.24
N THR A 129 -28.10 32.89 -1.04
CA THR A 129 -28.52 34.04 -1.82
C THR A 129 -29.99 33.94 -2.19
N ILE A 130 -30.47 32.75 -2.56
CA ILE A 130 -31.90 32.50 -2.87
C ILE A 130 -32.76 32.60 -1.62
N LYS A 131 -32.31 32.15 -0.47
CA LYS A 131 -33.03 32.22 0.82
C LYS A 131 -33.08 33.59 1.47
N ARG A 132 -32.37 34.61 0.92
CA ARG A 132 -32.51 35.98 1.42
C ARG A 132 -33.85 36.54 0.92
N PRO A 133 -34.90 36.62 1.76
CA PRO A 133 -36.16 37.21 1.37
C PRO A 133 -35.91 38.69 1.02
N ASN A 134 -36.51 39.10 -0.07
CA ASN A 134 -36.44 40.48 -0.58
C ASN A 134 -37.06 41.46 0.44
N ARG A 135 -36.31 41.81 1.50
CA ARG A 135 -36.74 42.71 2.59
C ARG A 135 -36.77 44.20 2.19
N ARG A 136 -36.61 44.51 0.87
CA ARG A 136 -36.50 45.89 0.41
C ARG A 136 -37.74 46.45 -0.25
N SER A 137 -38.89 45.76 -0.26
CA SER A 137 -40.11 46.34 -0.89
C SER A 137 -41.12 46.95 0.10
N GLY A 138 -40.75 47.21 1.34
CA GLY A 138 -41.69 47.64 2.38
C GLY A 138 -41.49 49.05 2.99
N SER A 139 -40.74 49.96 2.36
CA SER A 139 -40.56 51.30 2.91
C SER A 139 -40.58 52.41 1.85
N LYS A 140 -41.74 52.63 1.23
CA LYS A 140 -42.06 53.92 0.62
C LYS A 140 -43.58 54.08 0.47
N LYS A 141 -44.26 54.37 1.60
CA LYS A 141 -45.54 55.08 1.58
C LYS A 141 -45.63 55.90 2.84
N ARG A 142 -45.15 57.14 2.79
CA ARG A 142 -45.74 58.32 3.42
C ARG A 142 -45.20 59.55 2.72
#